data_aa02ce589f7ae55f47dca82f68edb14e
#
_entry.id   aa02ce589f7ae55f47dca82f68edb14e
#
_cell.length_a   1.000
_cell.length_b   1.000
_cell.length_c   1.000
_cell.angle_alpha   90.00
_cell.angle_beta   90.00
_cell.angle_gamma   90.00
#
_symmetry.space_group_name_H-M   'P 1'
#
loop_
_entity.id
_entity.type
_entity.pdbx_description
1 polymer ?
#
loop_
_entity_poly.entity_id
_entity_poly.type
_entity_poly.pdbx_seq_one_letter_code
_entity_poly.pdbx_strand_id
1 'polypeptide(L)'
;MFFQRKTIHCPLSYRELPLSTSIEELSFVVFDTETTGFQVAGEDRLIEIGAVHVQGMEVVEEGVFQTYVNPKRQISQEITQLTSISMEKVEQAPEATEAILSFFNYVESRQAACLVGHYVSFDSLVLKHELKRGNRNLKGLQTIDTLNMIGFIAPSYDMRDLERYAMAFGTRIYDRHSAIGDALTTAYLFVELLRHFKDRGHTTWADLLKGSTL
;
A
#
# COMPACT_ATOMS: atom_id res chain seq x y z
N MET A 1 -33.15 -15.70 -2.04
CA MET A 1 -31.88 -16.30 -2.55
C MET A 1 -30.73 -15.48 -2.01
N PHE A 2 -29.96 -16.01 -1.04
CA PHE A 2 -28.76 -15.32 -0.53
C PHE A 2 -27.66 -15.49 -1.58
N PHE A 3 -27.35 -14.46 -2.34
CA PHE A 3 -26.19 -14.46 -3.21
C PHE A 3 -24.93 -14.46 -2.33
N GLN A 4 -24.27 -15.60 -2.26
CA GLN A 4 -22.99 -15.71 -1.56
C GLN A 4 -21.93 -14.90 -2.34
N ARG A 5 -21.32 -13.89 -1.67
CA ARG A 5 -20.25 -13.09 -2.29
C ARG A 5 -19.06 -13.96 -2.64
N LYS A 6 -18.52 -13.81 -3.84
CA LYS A 6 -17.27 -14.49 -4.23
C LYS A 6 -16.12 -13.96 -3.36
N THR A 7 -15.37 -14.87 -2.74
CA THR A 7 -14.17 -14.51 -1.99
C THR A 7 -12.98 -14.33 -2.93
N ILE A 8 -12.25 -13.24 -2.76
CA ILE A 8 -10.95 -12.96 -3.39
C ILE A 8 -9.90 -13.00 -2.29
N HIS A 9 -8.83 -13.74 -2.52
CA HIS A 9 -7.67 -13.78 -1.62
C HIS A 9 -6.59 -12.84 -2.16
N CYS A 10 -6.00 -12.02 -1.29
CA CYS A 10 -4.79 -11.30 -1.64
C CYS A 10 -3.66 -12.34 -1.81
N PRO A 11 -2.96 -12.36 -2.95
CA PRO A 11 -2.01 -13.43 -3.29
C PRO A 11 -0.63 -13.19 -2.64
N LEU A 12 -0.59 -13.27 -1.32
CA LEU A 12 0.62 -13.05 -0.52
C LEU A 12 1.23 -14.38 -0.07
N SER A 13 2.54 -14.46 -0.08
CA SER A 13 3.31 -15.67 0.26
C SER A 13 3.58 -15.86 1.76
N TYR A 14 3.22 -14.89 2.61
CA TYR A 14 3.56 -14.90 4.05
C TYR A 14 3.22 -16.18 4.80
N ARG A 15 2.20 -16.93 4.38
CA ARG A 15 1.77 -18.18 5.04
C ARG A 15 2.74 -19.34 4.82
N GLU A 16 3.53 -19.27 3.76
CA GLU A 16 4.47 -20.31 3.36
C GLU A 16 5.90 -20.01 3.86
N LEU A 17 6.10 -18.80 4.44
CA LEU A 17 7.40 -18.33 4.88
C LEU A 17 7.72 -18.81 6.30
N PRO A 18 8.88 -19.44 6.53
CA PRO A 18 9.37 -19.70 7.88
C PRO A 18 9.56 -18.38 8.65
N LEU A 19 9.22 -18.37 9.92
CA LEU A 19 9.41 -17.18 10.78
C LEU A 19 10.87 -16.74 10.92
N SER A 20 11.80 -17.65 10.68
CA SER A 20 13.25 -17.41 10.67
C SER A 20 13.80 -16.87 9.36
N THR A 21 12.95 -16.70 8.33
CA THR A 21 13.40 -16.15 7.03
C THR A 21 14.01 -14.76 7.24
N SER A 22 15.20 -14.55 6.66
CA SER A 22 15.88 -13.25 6.73
C SER A 22 15.05 -12.18 6.02
N ILE A 23 14.98 -10.98 6.59
CA ILE A 23 14.33 -9.83 5.94
C ILE A 23 14.96 -9.48 4.58
N GLU A 24 16.24 -9.81 4.38
CA GLU A 24 16.98 -9.61 3.13
C GLU A 24 16.51 -10.54 2.00
N GLU A 25 15.86 -11.65 2.34
CA GLU A 25 15.32 -12.63 1.38
C GLU A 25 13.85 -12.36 1.02
N LEU A 26 13.19 -11.45 1.77
CA LEU A 26 11.77 -11.19 1.61
C LEU A 26 11.49 -10.26 0.43
N SER A 27 10.36 -10.48 -0.20
CA SER A 27 9.78 -9.62 -1.21
C SER A 27 8.58 -8.88 -0.62
N PHE A 28 8.46 -7.59 -0.92
CA PHE A 28 7.36 -6.73 -0.47
C PHE A 28 6.80 -5.95 -1.65
N VAL A 29 5.52 -5.63 -1.57
CA VAL A 29 4.91 -4.64 -2.45
C VAL A 29 4.45 -3.47 -1.59
N VAL A 30 5.07 -2.31 -1.80
CA VAL A 30 4.67 -1.05 -1.19
C VAL A 30 3.62 -0.42 -2.08
N PHE A 31 2.50 0.01 -1.51
CA PHE A 31 1.39 0.58 -2.29
C PHE A 31 0.73 1.74 -1.56
N ASP A 32 0.05 2.54 -2.36
CA ASP A 32 -0.75 3.67 -1.91
C ASP A 32 -1.98 3.82 -2.82
N THR A 33 -3.03 4.46 -2.32
CA THR A 33 -4.28 4.68 -3.07
C THR A 33 -4.76 6.12 -2.98
N GLU A 34 -5.19 6.69 -4.12
CA GLU A 34 -5.91 7.95 -4.14
C GLU A 34 -7.43 7.70 -4.24
N THR A 35 -8.19 8.56 -3.59
CA THR A 35 -9.65 8.45 -3.52
C THR A 35 -10.34 9.79 -3.72
N THR A 36 -11.66 9.76 -3.97
CA THR A 36 -12.47 10.98 -4.07
C THR A 36 -12.72 11.67 -2.72
N GLY A 37 -12.21 11.11 -1.62
CA GLY A 37 -12.31 11.59 -0.25
C GLY A 37 -12.15 10.47 0.77
N PHE A 38 -12.35 10.78 2.04
CA PHE A 38 -12.05 9.86 3.15
C PHE A 38 -13.20 8.93 3.54
N GLN A 39 -14.42 9.14 3.03
CA GLN A 39 -15.59 8.35 3.40
C GLN A 39 -15.74 7.08 2.54
N VAL A 40 -14.69 6.29 2.43
CA VAL A 40 -14.62 5.11 1.54
C VAL A 40 -15.60 3.98 1.92
N ALA A 41 -16.07 3.94 3.16
CA ALA A 41 -17.17 3.06 3.57
C ALA A 41 -18.54 3.52 3.05
N GLY A 42 -18.68 4.81 2.77
CA GLY A 42 -19.88 5.49 2.26
C GLY A 42 -19.77 5.79 0.78
N GLU A 43 -19.54 7.05 0.42
CA GLU A 43 -19.65 7.54 -0.94
C GLU A 43 -18.34 7.62 -1.70
N ASP A 44 -17.21 7.75 -0.99
CA ASP A 44 -15.93 7.96 -1.67
C ASP A 44 -15.39 6.70 -2.32
N ARG A 45 -14.69 6.91 -3.41
CA ARG A 45 -14.30 5.88 -4.35
C ARG A 45 -12.81 5.97 -4.69
N LEU A 46 -12.23 4.85 -4.98
CA LEU A 46 -10.87 4.70 -5.49
C LEU A 46 -10.72 5.38 -6.85
N ILE A 47 -9.64 6.14 -7.06
CA ILE A 47 -9.30 6.80 -8.33
C ILE A 47 -7.90 6.48 -8.85
N GLU A 48 -6.98 6.00 -7.99
CA GLU A 48 -5.65 5.54 -8.42
C GLU A 48 -5.12 4.46 -7.46
N ILE A 49 -4.34 3.51 -7.99
CA ILE A 49 -3.49 2.60 -7.23
C ILE A 49 -2.07 2.73 -7.77
N GLY A 50 -1.12 3.03 -6.89
CA GLY A 50 0.31 3.02 -7.17
C GLY A 50 1.00 1.94 -6.34
N ALA A 51 1.96 1.22 -6.93
CA ALA A 51 2.72 0.24 -6.19
C ALA A 51 4.13 0.04 -6.75
N VAL A 52 5.05 -0.29 -5.85
CA VAL A 52 6.45 -0.54 -6.16
C VAL A 52 6.94 -1.78 -5.44
N HIS A 53 7.82 -2.53 -6.08
CA HIS A 53 8.43 -3.73 -5.53
C HIS A 53 9.65 -3.37 -4.67
N VAL A 54 9.77 -4.00 -3.51
CA VAL A 54 10.97 -3.98 -2.67
C VAL A 54 11.46 -5.42 -2.52
N GLN A 55 12.69 -5.70 -2.96
CA GLN A 55 13.33 -6.99 -2.80
C GLN A 55 14.39 -6.90 -1.71
N GLY A 56 14.17 -7.60 -0.61
CA GLY A 56 15.04 -7.47 0.56
C GLY A 56 15.08 -6.02 1.05
N MET A 57 16.23 -5.39 0.89
CA MET A 57 16.48 -4.01 1.32
C MET A 57 16.74 -3.06 0.13
N GLU A 58 16.20 -3.38 -1.05
CA GLU A 58 16.36 -2.60 -2.26
C GLU A 58 15.00 -2.27 -2.90
N VAL A 59 14.82 -1.00 -3.27
CA VAL A 59 13.66 -0.54 -4.04
C VAL A 59 13.91 -0.87 -5.51
N VAL A 60 12.99 -1.62 -6.14
CA VAL A 60 13.05 -1.99 -7.55
C VAL A 60 12.14 -1.03 -8.32
N GLU A 61 12.73 0.04 -8.87
CA GLU A 61 11.97 1.08 -9.59
C GLU A 61 11.49 0.60 -10.98
N GLU A 62 12.12 -0.43 -11.56
CA GLU A 62 11.68 -0.99 -12.82
C GLU A 62 10.39 -1.81 -12.64
N GLY A 63 9.43 -1.54 -13.52
CA GLY A 63 8.17 -2.28 -13.53
C GLY A 63 7.28 -1.97 -12.34
N VAL A 64 7.22 -0.71 -11.92
CA VAL A 64 6.20 -0.21 -10.99
C VAL A 64 4.79 -0.44 -11.54
N PHE A 65 3.83 -0.56 -10.65
CA PHE A 65 2.42 -0.66 -11.02
C PHE A 65 1.74 0.69 -10.79
N GLN A 66 1.01 1.16 -11.78
CA GLN A 66 0.16 2.34 -11.66
C GLN A 66 -1.10 2.12 -12.49
N THR A 67 -2.26 2.39 -11.93
CA THR A 67 -3.52 2.40 -12.66
C THR A 67 -4.46 3.44 -12.11
N TYR A 68 -5.05 4.23 -13.02
CA TYR A 68 -6.22 5.04 -12.69
C TYR A 68 -7.46 4.14 -12.59
N VAL A 69 -8.47 4.63 -11.87
CA VAL A 69 -9.73 3.88 -11.64
C VAL A 69 -10.91 4.81 -11.90
N ASN A 70 -11.87 4.35 -12.68
CA ASN A 70 -13.10 5.09 -12.89
C ASN A 70 -14.00 5.00 -11.64
N PRO A 71 -14.19 6.08 -10.89
CA PRO A 71 -14.97 6.07 -9.66
C PRO A 71 -16.49 5.98 -9.90
N LYS A 72 -16.95 6.12 -11.15
CA LYS A 72 -18.38 6.25 -11.52
C LYS A 72 -19.11 7.35 -10.75
N ARG A 73 -18.38 8.40 -10.40
CA ARG A 73 -18.88 9.61 -9.75
C ARG A 73 -17.97 10.80 -10.07
N GLN A 74 -18.47 12.00 -9.85
CA GLN A 74 -17.67 13.22 -10.04
C GLN A 74 -16.53 13.30 -9.03
N ILE A 75 -15.37 13.77 -9.48
CA ILE A 75 -14.23 14.14 -8.65
C ILE A 75 -14.37 15.64 -8.36
N SER A 76 -14.30 16.02 -7.09
CA SER A 76 -14.39 17.43 -6.69
C SER A 76 -13.18 18.22 -7.19
N GLN A 77 -13.33 19.53 -7.33
CA GLN A 77 -12.21 20.40 -7.71
C GLN A 77 -11.07 20.35 -6.68
N GLU A 78 -11.42 20.23 -5.39
CA GLU A 78 -10.45 20.10 -4.31
C GLU A 78 -9.57 18.84 -4.47
N ILE A 79 -10.18 17.67 -4.72
CA ILE A 79 -9.47 16.43 -4.97
C ILE A 79 -8.64 16.52 -6.26
N THR A 80 -9.19 17.12 -7.33
CA THR A 80 -8.45 17.32 -8.57
C THR A 80 -7.22 18.20 -8.36
N GLN A 81 -7.33 19.27 -7.56
CA GLN A 81 -6.19 20.14 -7.23
C GLN A 81 -5.13 19.41 -6.37
N LEU A 82 -5.59 18.57 -5.44
CA LEU A 82 -4.70 17.83 -4.55
C LEU A 82 -3.92 16.73 -5.29
N THR A 83 -4.65 15.90 -6.06
CA THR A 83 -4.09 14.68 -6.67
C THR A 83 -3.67 14.85 -8.15
N SER A 84 -4.04 15.97 -8.77
CA SER A 84 -3.94 16.18 -10.21
C SER A 84 -4.72 15.14 -11.05
N ILE A 85 -5.70 14.45 -10.45
CA ILE A 85 -6.57 13.48 -11.12
C ILE A 85 -7.92 14.14 -11.43
N SER A 86 -8.19 14.31 -12.72
CA SER A 86 -9.48 14.84 -13.21
C SER A 86 -10.39 13.71 -13.71
N MET A 87 -11.68 14.02 -13.88
CA MET A 87 -12.63 13.10 -14.52
C MET A 87 -12.16 12.63 -15.89
N GLU A 88 -11.55 13.52 -16.69
CA GLU A 88 -11.02 13.20 -18.00
C GLU A 88 -9.96 12.09 -17.98
N LYS A 89 -9.12 12.07 -16.93
CA LYS A 89 -8.10 11.02 -16.75
C LYS A 89 -8.70 9.65 -16.42
N VAL A 90 -9.84 9.62 -15.71
CA VAL A 90 -10.36 8.38 -15.14
C VAL A 90 -11.60 7.84 -15.86
N GLU A 91 -12.27 8.62 -16.72
CA GLU A 91 -13.53 8.19 -17.36
C GLU A 91 -13.37 6.93 -18.23
N GLN A 92 -12.21 6.72 -18.85
CA GLN A 92 -11.89 5.54 -19.65
C GLN A 92 -11.07 4.49 -18.86
N ALA A 93 -10.77 4.75 -17.61
CA ALA A 93 -10.03 3.82 -16.75
C ALA A 93 -10.90 2.62 -16.36
N PRO A 94 -10.28 1.48 -15.97
CA PRO A 94 -11.00 0.30 -15.49
C PRO A 94 -11.82 0.62 -14.24
N GLU A 95 -12.84 -0.20 -13.99
CA GLU A 95 -13.59 -0.15 -12.73
C GLU A 95 -12.77 -0.72 -11.56
N ALA A 96 -13.10 -0.31 -10.33
CA ALA A 96 -12.33 -0.63 -9.14
C ALA A 96 -12.05 -2.14 -8.98
N THR A 97 -13.01 -3.02 -9.26
CA THR A 97 -12.78 -4.47 -9.16
C THR A 97 -11.71 -4.96 -10.13
N GLU A 98 -11.71 -4.47 -11.36
CA GLU A 98 -10.73 -4.84 -12.40
C GLU A 98 -9.35 -4.30 -12.05
N ALA A 99 -9.26 -3.02 -11.64
CA ALA A 99 -8.02 -2.39 -11.22
C ALA A 99 -7.39 -3.12 -10.02
N ILE A 100 -8.19 -3.51 -9.01
CA ILE A 100 -7.71 -4.25 -7.83
C ILE A 100 -7.24 -5.66 -8.23
N LEU A 101 -7.92 -6.33 -9.14
CA LEU A 101 -7.46 -7.64 -9.63
C LEU A 101 -6.15 -7.52 -10.41
N SER A 102 -5.98 -6.48 -11.23
CA SER A 102 -4.72 -6.19 -11.91
C SER A 102 -3.60 -5.89 -10.92
N PHE A 103 -3.88 -5.13 -9.86
CA PHE A 103 -2.95 -4.92 -8.75
C PHE A 103 -2.58 -6.24 -8.06
N PHE A 104 -3.53 -7.13 -7.80
CA PHE A 104 -3.23 -8.44 -7.20
C PHE A 104 -2.39 -9.33 -8.13
N ASN A 105 -2.60 -9.28 -9.45
CA ASN A 105 -1.73 -9.97 -10.39
C ASN A 105 -0.28 -9.43 -10.32
N TYR A 106 -0.11 -8.12 -10.15
CA TYR A 106 1.20 -7.52 -9.89
C TYR A 106 1.80 -8.06 -8.60
N VAL A 107 1.06 -8.05 -7.49
CA VAL A 107 1.50 -8.57 -6.18
C VAL A 107 1.94 -10.04 -6.30
N GLU A 108 1.16 -10.87 -6.97
CA GLU A 108 1.48 -12.30 -7.21
C GLU A 108 2.76 -12.47 -8.01
N SER A 109 2.93 -11.68 -9.09
CA SER A 109 4.14 -11.74 -9.94
C SER A 109 5.42 -11.39 -9.19
N ARG A 110 5.33 -10.65 -8.08
CA ARG A 110 6.45 -10.29 -7.20
C ARG A 110 6.64 -11.26 -6.04
N GLN A 111 5.78 -12.26 -5.89
CA GLN A 111 5.79 -13.21 -4.78
C GLN A 111 5.87 -12.53 -3.41
N ALA A 112 5.16 -11.41 -3.27
CA ALA A 112 5.26 -10.55 -2.10
C ALA A 112 4.86 -11.27 -0.81
N ALA A 113 5.66 -11.14 0.24
CA ALA A 113 5.35 -11.66 1.57
C ALA A 113 4.16 -10.92 2.17
N CYS A 114 4.15 -9.60 2.06
CA CYS A 114 3.05 -8.75 2.50
C CYS A 114 3.01 -7.44 1.71
N LEU A 115 1.93 -6.70 1.89
CA LEU A 115 1.82 -5.32 1.43
C LEU A 115 2.37 -4.37 2.49
N VAL A 116 2.92 -3.26 2.04
CA VAL A 116 3.43 -2.19 2.91
C VAL A 116 2.80 -0.88 2.50
N GLY A 117 2.52 -0.01 3.45
CA GLY A 117 2.05 1.34 3.18
C GLY A 117 2.32 2.28 4.35
N HIS A 118 2.00 3.55 4.17
CA HIS A 118 2.06 4.57 5.20
C HIS A 118 0.63 4.91 5.61
N TYR A 119 0.24 4.61 6.84
CA TYR A 119 -1.16 4.63 7.29
C TYR A 119 -2.02 3.64 6.49
N VAL A 120 -1.47 2.48 6.22
CA VAL A 120 -1.98 1.43 5.32
C VAL A 120 -3.37 0.88 5.70
N SER A 121 -3.84 1.18 6.90
CA SER A 121 -5.19 0.83 7.33
C SER A 121 -6.26 1.50 6.46
N PHE A 122 -6.01 2.73 5.99
CA PHE A 122 -6.90 3.44 5.07
C PHE A 122 -6.97 2.74 3.72
N ASP A 123 -5.83 2.45 3.09
CA ASP A 123 -5.77 1.74 1.80
C ASP A 123 -6.41 0.36 1.87
N SER A 124 -6.19 -0.34 2.98
CA SER A 124 -6.83 -1.62 3.26
C SER A 124 -8.36 -1.51 3.30
N LEU A 125 -8.90 -0.42 3.86
CA LEU A 125 -10.34 -0.12 3.85
C LEU A 125 -10.83 0.19 2.44
N VAL A 126 -10.08 0.97 1.66
CA VAL A 126 -10.40 1.27 0.26
C VAL A 126 -10.57 -0.02 -0.52
N LEU A 127 -9.56 -0.90 -0.53
CA LEU A 127 -9.62 -2.19 -1.25
C LEU A 127 -10.82 -3.04 -0.81
N LYS A 128 -11.05 -3.15 0.50
CA LYS A 128 -12.18 -3.93 1.06
C LYS A 128 -13.53 -3.39 0.62
N HIS A 129 -13.72 -2.07 0.68
CA HIS A 129 -15.01 -1.45 0.35
C HIS A 129 -15.28 -1.47 -1.16
N GLU A 130 -14.29 -1.25 -2.00
CA GLU A 130 -14.46 -1.35 -3.44
C GLU A 130 -14.79 -2.79 -3.88
N LEU A 131 -14.08 -3.79 -3.37
CA LEU A 131 -14.42 -5.19 -3.64
C LEU A 131 -15.80 -5.57 -3.11
N LYS A 132 -16.21 -5.04 -1.95
CA LYS A 132 -17.55 -5.26 -1.40
C LYS A 132 -18.65 -4.69 -2.30
N ARG A 133 -18.43 -3.51 -2.90
CA ARG A 133 -19.33 -2.90 -3.90
C ARG A 133 -19.44 -3.77 -5.15
N GLY A 134 -18.32 -4.37 -5.58
CA GLY A 134 -18.27 -5.36 -6.66
C GLY A 134 -18.78 -6.75 -6.28
N ASN A 135 -19.52 -6.89 -5.16
CA ASN A 135 -20.03 -8.16 -4.64
C ASN A 135 -18.94 -9.21 -4.37
N ARG A 136 -17.77 -8.77 -3.87
CA ARG A 136 -16.64 -9.60 -3.50
C ARG A 136 -16.30 -9.44 -2.02
N ASN A 137 -15.67 -10.47 -1.41
CA ASN A 137 -15.07 -10.39 -0.07
C ASN A 137 -13.56 -10.52 -0.19
N LEU A 138 -12.81 -9.60 0.39
CA LEU A 138 -11.34 -9.67 0.47
C LEU A 138 -10.92 -10.47 1.71
N LYS A 139 -10.00 -11.41 1.52
CA LYS A 139 -9.33 -12.18 2.58
C LYS A 139 -7.82 -12.25 2.36
N GLY A 140 -7.08 -12.58 3.41
CA GLY A 140 -5.64 -12.81 3.33
C GLY A 140 -4.82 -11.54 3.14
N LEU A 141 -5.36 -10.37 3.47
CA LEU A 141 -4.61 -9.12 3.45
C LEU A 141 -3.70 -9.07 4.69
N GLN A 142 -2.41 -9.17 4.47
CA GLN A 142 -1.35 -8.97 5.47
C GLN A 142 -0.62 -7.68 5.10
N THR A 143 -0.54 -6.75 6.05
CA THR A 143 0.06 -5.43 5.82
C THR A 143 1.08 -5.10 6.91
N ILE A 144 2.08 -4.29 6.54
CA ILE A 144 3.00 -3.61 7.44
C ILE A 144 2.78 -2.11 7.27
N ASP A 145 2.58 -1.42 8.40
CA ASP A 145 2.47 0.04 8.42
C ASP A 145 3.82 0.66 8.81
N THR A 146 4.33 1.55 7.97
CA THR A 146 5.57 2.27 8.28
C THR A 146 5.44 3.13 9.53
N LEU A 147 4.23 3.61 9.88
CA LEU A 147 3.98 4.33 11.14
C LEU A 147 4.28 3.46 12.37
N ASN A 148 3.85 2.17 12.35
CA ASN A 148 4.13 1.26 13.45
C ASN A 148 5.63 0.98 13.58
N MET A 149 6.32 0.82 12.44
CA MET A 149 7.78 0.64 12.43
C MET A 149 8.51 1.86 13.00
N ILE A 150 8.08 3.08 12.63
CA ILE A 150 8.62 4.34 13.18
C ILE A 150 8.35 4.40 14.68
N GLY A 151 7.13 4.07 15.12
CA GLY A 151 6.78 4.02 16.55
C GLY A 151 7.67 3.07 17.35
N PHE A 152 8.09 1.96 16.75
CA PHE A 152 9.04 1.02 17.36
C PHE A 152 10.48 1.57 17.41
N ILE A 153 10.94 2.25 16.35
CA ILE A 153 12.31 2.75 16.22
C ILE A 153 12.50 4.06 17.00
N ALA A 154 11.54 4.97 16.89
CA ALA A 154 11.62 6.35 17.37
C ALA A 154 10.26 6.82 17.93
N PRO A 155 9.82 6.30 19.09
CA PRO A 155 8.47 6.53 19.62
C PRO A 155 8.15 8.00 19.94
N SER A 156 9.16 8.88 20.03
CA SER A 156 8.98 10.32 20.23
C SER A 156 8.69 11.09 18.93
N TYR A 157 8.80 10.45 17.77
CA TYR A 157 8.55 11.04 16.47
C TYR A 157 7.11 10.79 16.03
N ASP A 158 6.17 11.58 16.54
CA ASP A 158 4.77 11.52 16.12
C ASP A 158 4.45 12.64 15.13
N MET A 159 4.91 12.52 13.90
CA MET A 159 4.69 13.51 12.84
C MET A 159 3.52 13.13 11.92
N ARG A 160 3.23 11.84 11.76
CA ARG A 160 2.18 11.23 10.93
C ARG A 160 2.15 11.67 9.46
N ASP A 161 3.14 12.41 9.04
CA ASP A 161 3.26 12.97 7.69
C ASP A 161 4.40 12.27 6.95
N LEU A 162 4.09 11.65 5.81
CA LEU A 162 5.04 10.85 5.04
C LEU A 162 6.27 11.65 4.62
N GLU A 163 6.09 12.89 4.15
CA GLU A 163 7.18 13.74 3.69
C GLU A 163 8.13 14.11 4.84
N ARG A 164 7.56 14.49 6.00
CA ARG A 164 8.35 14.81 7.20
C ARG A 164 9.14 13.62 7.69
N TYR A 165 8.55 12.42 7.65
CA TYR A 165 9.29 11.20 8.00
C TYR A 165 10.38 10.90 6.99
N ALA A 166 10.11 11.00 5.68
CA ALA A 166 11.12 10.83 4.64
C ALA A 166 12.30 11.81 4.83
N MET A 167 12.01 13.07 5.13
CA MET A 167 13.05 14.07 5.48
C MET A 167 13.83 13.68 6.72
N ALA A 168 13.15 13.27 7.81
CA ALA A 168 13.79 12.94 9.08
C ALA A 168 14.71 11.72 8.97
N PHE A 169 14.35 10.75 8.13
CA PHE A 169 15.14 9.56 7.85
C PHE A 169 16.10 9.71 6.65
N GLY A 170 16.13 10.90 6.02
CA GLY A 170 17.05 11.21 4.91
C GLY A 170 16.78 10.41 3.64
N THR A 171 15.53 10.03 3.38
CA THR A 171 15.13 9.23 2.22
C THR A 171 14.63 10.08 1.06
N ARG A 172 14.44 9.46 -0.11
CA ARG A 172 13.93 10.14 -1.30
C ARG A 172 12.46 10.50 -1.14
N ILE A 173 12.06 11.63 -1.72
CA ILE A 173 10.69 12.12 -1.78
C ILE A 173 10.34 12.27 -3.25
N TYR A 174 9.19 11.73 -3.62
CA TYR A 174 8.59 11.82 -4.97
C TYR A 174 7.36 12.72 -4.94
N ASP A 175 6.70 12.88 -6.08
CA ASP A 175 5.51 13.71 -6.21
C ASP A 175 4.41 13.29 -5.23
N ARG A 176 4.06 14.19 -4.31
CA ARG A 176 3.04 13.94 -3.28
C ARG A 176 1.62 13.96 -3.88
N HIS A 177 0.73 13.20 -3.23
CA HIS A 177 -0.67 13.07 -3.65
C HIS A 177 -0.82 12.48 -5.06
N SER A 178 0.12 11.62 -5.43
CA SER A 178 0.06 10.67 -6.52
C SER A 178 0.33 9.30 -5.92
N ALA A 179 -0.54 8.33 -6.15
CA ALA A 179 -0.39 7.02 -5.53
C ALA A 179 0.97 6.38 -5.82
N ILE A 180 1.50 6.55 -7.04
CA ILE A 180 2.84 6.02 -7.36
C ILE A 180 3.96 6.83 -6.69
N GLY A 181 3.84 8.14 -6.57
CA GLY A 181 4.81 9.00 -5.88
C GLY A 181 4.86 8.70 -4.38
N ASP A 182 3.70 8.54 -3.75
CA ASP A 182 3.60 8.20 -2.33
C ASP A 182 4.04 6.75 -2.04
N ALA A 183 3.75 5.80 -2.94
CA ALA A 183 4.27 4.44 -2.86
C ALA A 183 5.81 4.40 -2.96
N LEU A 184 6.42 5.16 -3.89
CA LEU A 184 7.88 5.27 -4.01
C LEU A 184 8.51 5.92 -2.78
N THR A 185 7.97 7.04 -2.31
CA THR A 185 8.43 7.72 -1.09
C THR A 185 8.37 6.76 0.11
N THR A 186 7.25 6.05 0.26
CA THR A 186 7.05 5.04 1.32
C THR A 186 8.02 3.86 1.17
N ALA A 187 8.33 3.41 -0.05
CA ALA A 187 9.26 2.31 -0.27
C ALA A 187 10.70 2.65 0.17
N TYR A 188 11.17 3.85 -0.16
CA TYR A 188 12.49 4.31 0.31
C TYR A 188 12.52 4.49 1.83
N LEU A 189 11.46 5.04 2.42
CA LEU A 189 11.32 5.11 3.87
C LEU A 189 11.31 3.71 4.49
N PHE A 190 10.54 2.78 3.94
CA PHE A 190 10.44 1.40 4.44
C PHE A 190 11.80 0.70 4.42
N VAL A 191 12.57 0.80 3.34
CA VAL A 191 13.92 0.22 3.24
C VAL A 191 14.84 0.81 4.31
N GLU A 192 14.78 2.10 4.59
CA GLU A 192 15.56 2.73 5.65
C GLU A 192 15.13 2.24 7.04
N LEU A 193 13.83 2.09 7.28
CA LEU A 193 13.31 1.50 8.51
C LEU A 193 13.78 0.05 8.68
N LEU A 194 13.85 -0.75 7.61
CA LEU A 194 14.42 -2.11 7.66
C LEU A 194 15.89 -2.11 8.07
N ARG A 195 16.71 -1.14 7.60
CA ARG A 195 18.09 -0.97 8.04
C ARG A 195 18.18 -0.69 9.53
N HIS A 196 17.34 0.22 10.03
CA HIS A 196 17.24 0.50 11.46
C HIS A 196 16.80 -0.71 12.30
N PHE A 197 15.91 -1.55 11.78
CA PHE A 197 15.54 -2.83 12.41
C PHE A 197 16.74 -3.77 12.49
N LYS A 198 17.45 -3.94 11.37
CA LYS A 198 18.64 -4.79 11.28
C LYS A 198 19.75 -4.35 12.25
N ASP A 199 20.02 -3.05 12.34
CA ASP A 199 21.01 -2.47 13.25
C ASP A 199 20.68 -2.73 14.73
N ARG A 200 19.41 -2.98 15.04
CA ARG A 200 18.93 -3.34 16.38
C ARG A 200 18.85 -4.86 16.61
N GLY A 201 19.31 -5.65 15.64
CA GLY A 201 19.31 -7.12 15.72
C GLY A 201 17.98 -7.78 15.31
N HIS A 202 17.03 -7.01 14.76
CA HIS A 202 15.78 -7.54 14.22
C HIS A 202 15.97 -7.89 12.74
N THR A 203 16.25 -9.17 12.45
CA THR A 203 16.71 -9.61 11.12
C THR A 203 15.78 -10.61 10.45
N THR A 204 14.72 -11.04 11.13
CA THR A 204 13.85 -12.11 10.66
C THR A 204 12.43 -11.63 10.38
N TRP A 205 11.69 -12.42 9.61
CA TRP A 205 10.26 -12.23 9.38
C TRP A 205 9.47 -12.12 10.71
N ALA A 206 9.81 -12.98 11.70
CA ALA A 206 9.20 -12.91 13.02
C ALA A 206 9.42 -11.57 13.72
N ASP A 207 10.63 -11.00 13.61
CA ASP A 207 10.95 -9.70 14.22
C ASP A 207 10.17 -8.57 13.55
N LEU A 208 10.06 -8.61 12.23
CA LEU A 208 9.32 -7.62 11.46
C LEU A 208 7.82 -7.64 11.82
N LEU A 209 7.22 -8.82 11.94
CA LEU A 209 5.83 -8.96 12.38
C LEU A 209 5.59 -8.40 13.77
N LYS A 210 6.51 -8.61 14.73
CA LYS A 210 6.40 -8.06 16.08
C LYS A 210 6.48 -6.54 16.10
N GLY A 211 7.42 -5.95 15.34
CA GLY A 211 7.61 -4.50 15.27
C GLY A 211 6.54 -3.76 14.47
N SER A 212 5.72 -4.48 13.69
CA SER A 212 4.62 -3.90 12.88
C SER A 212 3.24 -4.01 13.52
N THR A 213 3.12 -4.62 14.71
CA THR A 213 1.85 -4.90 15.42
C THR A 213 1.64 -4.04 16.67
N LEU A 214 2.17 -2.83 16.73
CA LEU A 214 1.92 -1.88 17.82
C LEU A 214 0.53 -1.24 17.73
#